data_1262773131ec722a97a3f8a2658a520c
#
_entry.id   1262773131ec722a97a3f8a2658a520c
#
_cell.length_a   1.000
_cell.length_b   1.000
_cell.length_c   1.000
_cell.angle_alpha   90.00
_cell.angle_beta   90.00
_cell.angle_gamma   90.00
#
_symmetry.space_group_name_H-M   'P 1'
#
loop_
_entity.id
_entity.type
_entity.pdbx_description
1 polymer ?
#
loop_
_entity_poly.entity_id
_entity_poly.type
_entity_poly.pdbx_seq_one_letter_code
_entity_poly.pdbx_strand_id
1 'polypeptide(L)'
;MQRIGVFVCHCGSNIAATVDVKRVAEMALMEPGVVHAEDYQYMCSEAGQALIAKAIEEKQLTGLVICSCSPRMHEATFRKAAERAGLNPYMVEIANIREHCSWIHKDMEEATKKAVILMRAAVAKVNLNTPLQPGESLVTKRALVIGGGIAGIQTALDIADAGYEVDIVEKEPSIGGRMSQLDKTFPTLDCSACILTPKMVEAAAHEKIHIYTYSEVEKVSGFVGDFTVDIRKKARSVNMDKCTGCGVCQEKCPSKKAPSEFNRGLNNRSAIYTPFAQAIPNVPVIDREHLSLIHI
;
A
#
# COMPACT_ATOMS: atom_id res chain seq x y z
N MET A 1 -22.68 -19.67 -24.03
CA MET A 1 -23.42 -18.57 -23.39
C MET A 1 -23.14 -18.72 -21.91
N GLN A 2 -22.80 -17.64 -21.21
CA GLN A 2 -22.54 -17.68 -19.78
C GLN A 2 -23.79 -18.11 -19.01
N ARG A 3 -23.60 -18.79 -17.89
CA ARG A 3 -24.66 -19.16 -16.94
C ARG A 3 -24.38 -18.41 -15.64
N ILE A 4 -25.01 -17.27 -15.47
CA ILE A 4 -24.71 -16.31 -14.41
C ILE A 4 -25.69 -16.48 -13.24
N GLY A 5 -25.16 -16.54 -12.02
CA GLY A 5 -25.92 -16.40 -10.79
C GLY A 5 -25.82 -14.98 -10.25
N VAL A 6 -26.93 -14.39 -9.86
CA VAL A 6 -26.98 -13.08 -9.22
C VAL A 6 -27.43 -13.22 -7.77
N PHE A 7 -26.65 -12.68 -6.84
CA PHE A 7 -26.93 -12.80 -5.40
C PHE A 7 -27.03 -11.40 -4.79
N VAL A 8 -28.18 -11.10 -4.19
CA VAL A 8 -28.49 -9.77 -3.66
C VAL A 8 -28.42 -9.81 -2.14
N CYS A 9 -27.49 -9.05 -1.57
CA CYS A 9 -27.29 -8.97 -0.13
C CYS A 9 -28.18 -7.89 0.49
N HIS A 10 -28.87 -8.21 1.61
CA HIS A 10 -29.57 -7.20 2.39
C HIS A 10 -28.62 -6.31 3.19
N CYS A 11 -27.44 -6.84 3.55
CA CYS A 11 -26.48 -6.22 4.48
C CYS A 11 -27.18 -5.81 5.80
N GLY A 12 -27.98 -6.71 6.36
CA GLY A 12 -28.95 -6.42 7.40
C GLY A 12 -29.99 -5.39 6.90
N SER A 13 -30.02 -4.23 7.53
CA SER A 13 -30.87 -3.10 7.11
C SER A 13 -30.13 -2.11 6.20
N ASN A 14 -28.81 -2.19 6.05
CA ASN A 14 -28.02 -1.17 5.32
C ASN A 14 -28.39 -1.07 3.83
N ILE A 15 -28.79 -2.15 3.20
CA ILE A 15 -29.26 -2.14 1.81
C ILE A 15 -30.78 -2.27 1.79
N ALA A 16 -31.34 -3.26 2.48
CA ALA A 16 -32.76 -3.60 2.39
C ALA A 16 -33.70 -2.51 2.95
N ALA A 17 -33.22 -1.59 3.78
CA ALA A 17 -34.05 -0.47 4.24
C ALA A 17 -34.32 0.58 3.15
N THR A 18 -33.52 0.59 2.07
CA THR A 18 -33.60 1.62 1.03
C THR A 18 -33.73 1.04 -0.38
N VAL A 19 -33.29 -0.22 -0.57
CA VAL A 19 -33.37 -0.93 -1.85
C VAL A 19 -34.31 -2.11 -1.71
N ASP A 20 -35.27 -2.26 -2.62
CA ASP A 20 -36.09 -3.48 -2.74
C ASP A 20 -35.24 -4.60 -3.35
N VAL A 21 -34.58 -5.35 -2.48
CA VAL A 21 -33.64 -6.41 -2.84
C VAL A 21 -34.28 -7.56 -3.60
N LYS A 22 -35.57 -7.85 -3.31
CA LYS A 22 -36.32 -8.88 -4.02
C LYS A 22 -36.58 -8.49 -5.46
N ARG A 23 -37.01 -7.25 -5.67
CA ARG A 23 -37.19 -6.69 -7.00
C ARG A 23 -35.90 -6.66 -7.81
N VAL A 24 -34.75 -6.37 -7.18
CA VAL A 24 -33.44 -6.46 -7.86
C VAL A 24 -33.15 -7.89 -8.32
N ALA A 25 -33.43 -8.91 -7.47
CA ALA A 25 -33.24 -10.31 -7.83
C ALA A 25 -34.21 -10.74 -8.95
N GLU A 26 -35.48 -10.35 -8.90
CA GLU A 26 -36.46 -10.61 -9.97
C GLU A 26 -36.04 -9.98 -11.31
N MET A 27 -35.59 -8.73 -11.29
CA MET A 27 -35.10 -8.04 -12.48
C MET A 27 -33.83 -8.68 -13.05
N ALA A 28 -33.00 -9.28 -12.20
CA ALA A 28 -31.79 -9.97 -12.63
C ALA A 28 -32.10 -11.19 -13.50
N LEU A 29 -33.19 -11.92 -13.23
CA LEU A 29 -33.61 -13.07 -14.05
C LEU A 29 -34.02 -12.69 -15.48
N MET A 30 -34.27 -11.42 -15.74
CA MET A 30 -34.59 -10.91 -17.09
C MET A 30 -33.34 -10.59 -17.92
N GLU A 31 -32.15 -10.61 -17.30
CA GLU A 31 -30.92 -10.24 -17.98
C GLU A 31 -30.30 -11.42 -18.75
N PRO A 32 -29.72 -11.16 -19.92
CA PRO A 32 -29.10 -12.21 -20.74
C PRO A 32 -28.05 -12.99 -19.99
N GLY A 33 -28.15 -14.33 -20.00
CA GLY A 33 -27.20 -15.24 -19.37
C GLY A 33 -27.45 -15.48 -17.89
N VAL A 34 -28.35 -14.77 -17.23
CA VAL A 34 -28.72 -15.03 -15.84
C VAL A 34 -29.69 -16.22 -15.78
N VAL A 35 -29.29 -17.25 -15.04
CA VAL A 35 -30.06 -18.50 -14.87
C VAL A 35 -30.51 -18.73 -13.43
N HIS A 36 -30.01 -17.92 -12.50
CA HIS A 36 -30.38 -17.97 -11.10
C HIS A 36 -30.24 -16.57 -10.47
N ALA A 37 -31.18 -16.19 -9.63
CA ALA A 37 -31.08 -15.00 -8.79
C ALA A 37 -31.72 -15.27 -7.44
N GLU A 38 -31.07 -14.81 -6.37
CA GLU A 38 -31.50 -15.03 -5.00
C GLU A 38 -31.07 -13.85 -4.11
N ASP A 39 -31.89 -13.50 -3.13
CA ASP A 39 -31.56 -12.53 -2.11
C ASP A 39 -31.35 -13.19 -0.76
N TYR A 40 -30.42 -12.66 0.04
CA TYR A 40 -30.15 -13.19 1.37
C TYR A 40 -29.64 -12.10 2.32
N GLN A 41 -29.89 -12.29 3.61
CA GLN A 41 -29.63 -11.27 4.63
C GLN A 41 -28.15 -10.88 4.72
N TYR A 42 -27.24 -11.86 4.66
CA TYR A 42 -25.79 -11.64 4.74
C TYR A 42 -25.04 -12.59 3.80
N MET A 43 -24.91 -12.23 2.53
CA MET A 43 -24.21 -13.05 1.54
C MET A 43 -22.75 -13.34 1.90
N CYS A 44 -22.08 -12.43 2.65
CA CYS A 44 -20.71 -12.63 3.10
C CYS A 44 -20.58 -13.60 4.28
N SER A 45 -21.67 -13.97 4.96
CA SER A 45 -21.68 -14.97 6.03
C SER A 45 -21.39 -16.38 5.50
N GLU A 46 -21.05 -17.29 6.39
CA GLU A 46 -20.85 -18.71 6.04
C GLU A 46 -22.09 -19.31 5.36
N ALA A 47 -23.29 -19.05 5.89
CA ALA A 47 -24.54 -19.49 5.29
C ALA A 47 -24.77 -18.87 3.90
N GLY A 48 -24.49 -17.58 3.70
CA GLY A 48 -24.58 -16.94 2.39
C GLY A 48 -23.59 -17.52 1.38
N GLN A 49 -22.35 -17.78 1.80
CA GLN A 49 -21.35 -18.43 0.95
C GLN A 49 -21.76 -19.87 0.59
N ALA A 50 -22.39 -20.60 1.53
CA ALA A 50 -22.93 -21.93 1.25
C ALA A 50 -24.08 -21.92 0.23
N LEU A 51 -24.96 -20.91 0.26
CA LEU A 51 -25.99 -20.71 -0.77
C LEU A 51 -25.36 -20.49 -2.15
N ILE A 52 -24.34 -19.63 -2.23
CA ILE A 52 -23.60 -19.38 -3.48
C ILE A 52 -22.98 -20.67 -4.01
N ALA A 53 -22.26 -21.42 -3.15
CA ALA A 53 -21.61 -22.67 -3.53
C ALA A 53 -22.63 -23.71 -4.05
N LYS A 54 -23.74 -23.89 -3.35
CA LYS A 54 -24.82 -24.75 -3.75
C LYS A 54 -25.40 -24.39 -5.13
N ALA A 55 -25.63 -23.09 -5.35
CA ALA A 55 -26.15 -22.62 -6.65
C ALA A 55 -25.14 -22.82 -7.79
N ILE A 56 -23.84 -22.66 -7.54
CA ILE A 56 -22.78 -22.95 -8.52
C ILE A 56 -22.89 -24.42 -8.98
N GLU A 57 -22.98 -25.35 -8.05
CA GLU A 57 -23.04 -26.76 -8.34
C GLU A 57 -24.36 -27.14 -9.01
N GLU A 58 -25.51 -26.80 -8.41
CA GLU A 58 -26.83 -27.20 -8.90
C GLU A 58 -27.21 -26.58 -10.25
N LYS A 59 -26.83 -25.34 -10.47
CA LYS A 59 -27.17 -24.60 -11.70
C LYS A 59 -26.01 -24.57 -12.70
N GLN A 60 -24.86 -25.18 -12.34
CA GLN A 60 -23.66 -25.20 -13.19
C GLN A 60 -23.30 -23.77 -13.65
N LEU A 61 -23.16 -22.87 -12.70
CA LEU A 61 -22.86 -21.46 -12.99
C LEU A 61 -21.46 -21.32 -13.54
N THR A 62 -21.29 -20.43 -14.50
CA THR A 62 -20.01 -20.06 -15.10
C THR A 62 -19.58 -18.64 -14.74
N GLY A 63 -20.44 -17.87 -14.10
CA GLY A 63 -20.18 -16.52 -13.64
C GLY A 63 -21.07 -16.11 -12.48
N LEU A 64 -20.61 -15.19 -11.66
CA LEU A 64 -21.33 -14.66 -10.50
C LEU A 64 -21.38 -13.14 -10.50
N VAL A 65 -22.53 -12.62 -10.10
CA VAL A 65 -22.68 -11.20 -9.71
C VAL A 65 -23.19 -11.16 -8.28
N ILE A 66 -22.45 -10.46 -7.42
CA ILE A 66 -22.84 -10.24 -6.03
C ILE A 66 -23.21 -8.77 -5.86
N CYS A 67 -24.52 -8.51 -5.72
CA CYS A 67 -25.03 -7.18 -5.41
C CYS A 67 -24.92 -6.93 -3.90
N SER A 68 -23.90 -6.22 -3.45
CA SER A 68 -23.59 -6.08 -2.02
C SER A 68 -22.88 -4.77 -1.68
N CYS A 69 -22.09 -4.75 -0.61
CA CYS A 69 -21.21 -3.67 -0.22
C CYS A 69 -19.98 -3.55 -1.15
N SER A 70 -19.12 -2.59 -0.84
CA SER A 70 -17.89 -2.33 -1.61
C SER A 70 -17.06 -3.60 -1.84
N PRO A 71 -16.53 -3.81 -3.07
CA PRO A 71 -15.59 -4.90 -3.37
C PRO A 71 -14.40 -4.95 -2.42
N ARG A 72 -13.92 -3.79 -1.95
CA ARG A 72 -12.79 -3.68 -0.99
C ARG A 72 -12.98 -4.47 0.30
N MET A 73 -14.24 -4.76 0.68
CA MET A 73 -14.53 -5.49 1.92
C MET A 73 -14.53 -7.00 1.72
N HIS A 74 -15.21 -7.51 0.67
CA HIS A 74 -15.52 -8.93 0.59
C HIS A 74 -15.26 -9.56 -0.78
N GLU A 75 -14.56 -8.88 -1.69
CA GLU A 75 -14.23 -9.46 -3.00
C GLU A 75 -13.43 -10.77 -2.83
N ALA A 76 -12.39 -10.74 -1.98
CA ALA A 76 -11.60 -11.93 -1.69
C ALA A 76 -12.43 -13.07 -1.06
N THR A 77 -13.42 -12.73 -0.24
CA THR A 77 -14.33 -13.69 0.39
C THR A 77 -15.16 -14.42 -0.67
N PHE A 78 -15.79 -13.66 -1.57
CA PHE A 78 -16.65 -14.24 -2.60
C PHE A 78 -15.85 -14.99 -3.67
N ARG A 79 -14.67 -14.50 -4.06
CA ARG A 79 -13.78 -15.21 -4.98
C ARG A 79 -13.33 -16.55 -4.41
N LYS A 80 -12.94 -16.60 -3.12
CA LYS A 80 -12.59 -17.85 -2.44
C LYS A 80 -13.77 -18.81 -2.32
N ALA A 81 -14.97 -18.30 -2.07
CA ALA A 81 -16.18 -19.13 -2.01
C ALA A 81 -16.49 -19.75 -3.39
N ALA A 82 -16.39 -18.97 -4.46
CA ALA A 82 -16.56 -19.44 -5.84
C ALA A 82 -15.51 -20.49 -6.23
N GLU A 83 -14.24 -20.23 -5.91
CA GLU A 83 -13.13 -21.14 -6.19
C GLU A 83 -13.30 -22.50 -5.49
N ARG A 84 -13.72 -22.50 -4.22
CA ARG A 84 -14.02 -23.74 -3.47
C ARG A 84 -15.15 -24.55 -4.09
N ALA A 85 -16.09 -23.89 -4.76
CA ALA A 85 -17.20 -24.51 -5.47
C ALA A 85 -16.86 -24.84 -6.95
N GLY A 86 -15.59 -24.70 -7.35
CA GLY A 86 -15.10 -25.06 -8.69
C GLY A 86 -15.32 -23.99 -9.76
N LEU A 87 -15.75 -22.78 -9.40
CA LEU A 87 -15.88 -21.66 -10.34
C LEU A 87 -14.60 -20.81 -10.34
N ASN A 88 -14.12 -20.45 -11.53
CA ASN A 88 -12.96 -19.58 -11.66
C ASN A 88 -13.19 -18.24 -10.91
N PRO A 89 -12.30 -17.85 -9.97
CA PRO A 89 -12.49 -16.68 -9.10
C PRO A 89 -12.54 -15.34 -9.85
N TYR A 90 -12.04 -15.28 -11.08
CA TYR A 90 -12.09 -14.07 -11.93
C TYR A 90 -13.42 -13.92 -12.68
N MET A 91 -14.31 -14.91 -12.58
CA MET A 91 -15.68 -14.84 -13.10
C MET A 91 -16.67 -14.31 -12.05
N VAL A 92 -16.19 -13.66 -10.99
CA VAL A 92 -16.99 -13.06 -9.91
C VAL A 92 -16.88 -11.53 -10.00
N GLU A 93 -18.03 -10.87 -10.12
CA GLU A 93 -18.14 -9.41 -10.10
C GLU A 93 -19.02 -8.93 -8.95
N ILE A 94 -18.70 -7.78 -8.39
CA ILE A 94 -19.49 -7.18 -7.33
C ILE A 94 -20.12 -5.87 -7.80
N ALA A 95 -21.45 -5.81 -7.74
CA ALA A 95 -22.21 -4.59 -7.90
C ALA A 95 -22.35 -3.91 -6.54
N ASN A 96 -21.69 -2.77 -6.35
CA ASN A 96 -21.76 -2.02 -5.09
C ASN A 96 -23.09 -1.28 -4.98
N ILE A 97 -24.08 -1.92 -4.35
CA ILE A 97 -25.41 -1.36 -4.12
C ILE A 97 -25.58 -0.78 -2.71
N ARG A 98 -24.52 -0.76 -1.88
CA ARG A 98 -24.52 -0.11 -0.58
C ARG A 98 -23.95 1.31 -0.68
N GLU A 99 -22.66 1.46 -0.83
CA GLU A 99 -21.98 2.74 -0.83
C GLU A 99 -22.35 3.60 -2.06
N HIS A 100 -22.56 2.96 -3.21
CA HIS A 100 -22.92 3.67 -4.45
C HIS A 100 -24.44 3.85 -4.64
N CYS A 101 -25.27 3.25 -3.77
CA CYS A 101 -26.71 3.26 -3.96
C CYS A 101 -27.47 3.51 -2.65
N SER A 102 -27.60 2.54 -1.74
CA SER A 102 -28.46 2.65 -0.55
C SER A 102 -28.04 3.76 0.42
N TRP A 103 -26.77 4.07 0.52
CA TRP A 103 -26.29 5.16 1.38
C TRP A 103 -26.46 6.56 0.79
N ILE A 104 -26.68 6.66 -0.51
CA ILE A 104 -26.79 7.94 -1.23
C ILE A 104 -28.25 8.34 -1.42
N HIS A 105 -29.11 7.35 -1.67
CA HIS A 105 -30.53 7.57 -1.93
C HIS A 105 -31.35 7.38 -0.67
N LYS A 106 -32.42 8.18 -0.53
CA LYS A 106 -33.39 8.05 0.56
C LYS A 106 -34.73 7.47 0.07
N ASP A 107 -35.04 7.64 -1.20
CA ASP A 107 -36.23 7.10 -1.84
C ASP A 107 -35.96 5.68 -2.34
N MET A 108 -36.85 4.75 -1.97
CA MET A 108 -36.70 3.32 -2.29
C MET A 108 -36.81 3.03 -3.78
N GLU A 109 -37.70 3.72 -4.47
CA GLU A 109 -37.90 3.50 -5.91
C GLU A 109 -36.67 3.96 -6.70
N GLU A 110 -36.11 5.13 -6.39
CA GLU A 110 -34.91 5.68 -7.02
C GLU A 110 -33.67 4.79 -6.69
N ALA A 111 -33.53 4.38 -5.43
CA ALA A 111 -32.46 3.48 -5.01
C ALA A 111 -32.56 2.14 -5.72
N THR A 112 -33.75 1.55 -5.81
CA THR A 112 -33.96 0.26 -6.47
C THR A 112 -33.68 0.33 -7.97
N LYS A 113 -34.14 1.39 -8.67
CA LYS A 113 -33.79 1.65 -10.07
C LYS A 113 -32.28 1.69 -10.27
N LYS A 114 -31.55 2.42 -9.43
CA LYS A 114 -30.09 2.50 -9.51
C LYS A 114 -29.42 1.16 -9.21
N ALA A 115 -29.88 0.43 -8.21
CA ALA A 115 -29.35 -0.90 -7.88
C ALA A 115 -29.50 -1.87 -9.08
N VAL A 116 -30.64 -1.84 -9.78
CA VAL A 116 -30.86 -2.60 -11.00
C VAL A 116 -29.88 -2.20 -12.11
N ILE A 117 -29.60 -0.92 -12.30
CA ILE A 117 -28.62 -0.45 -13.29
C ILE A 117 -27.22 -0.95 -12.95
N LEU A 118 -26.80 -0.90 -11.68
CA LEU A 118 -25.51 -1.38 -11.23
C LEU A 118 -25.39 -2.90 -11.39
N MET A 119 -26.44 -3.64 -11.07
CA MET A 119 -26.53 -5.09 -11.28
C MET A 119 -26.39 -5.44 -12.77
N ARG A 120 -27.13 -4.75 -13.65
CA ARG A 120 -27.05 -4.94 -15.11
C ARG A 120 -25.64 -4.70 -15.65
N ALA A 121 -25.00 -3.63 -15.20
CA ALA A 121 -23.62 -3.35 -15.59
C ALA A 121 -22.66 -4.47 -15.16
N ALA A 122 -22.83 -5.03 -13.96
CA ALA A 122 -22.03 -6.15 -13.50
C ALA A 122 -22.32 -7.46 -14.27
N VAL A 123 -23.60 -7.74 -14.61
CA VAL A 123 -23.98 -8.87 -15.46
C VAL A 123 -23.35 -8.74 -16.85
N ALA A 124 -23.45 -7.55 -17.46
CA ALA A 124 -22.81 -7.29 -18.75
C ALA A 124 -21.31 -7.50 -18.70
N LYS A 125 -20.66 -7.07 -17.62
CA LYS A 125 -19.22 -7.28 -17.41
C LYS A 125 -18.87 -8.77 -17.31
N VAL A 126 -19.59 -9.55 -16.49
CA VAL A 126 -19.37 -11.01 -16.37
C VAL A 126 -19.55 -11.72 -17.71
N ASN A 127 -20.52 -11.30 -18.53
CA ASN A 127 -20.71 -11.87 -19.87
C ASN A 127 -19.49 -11.64 -20.79
N LEU A 128 -18.70 -10.60 -20.56
CA LEU A 128 -17.50 -10.27 -21.32
C LEU A 128 -16.20 -10.77 -20.67
N ASN A 129 -16.26 -11.19 -19.41
CA ASN A 129 -15.10 -11.72 -18.71
C ASN A 129 -14.68 -13.07 -19.28
N THR A 130 -13.40 -13.35 -19.22
CA THR A 130 -12.80 -14.64 -19.52
C THR A 130 -12.15 -15.22 -18.27
N PRO A 131 -12.20 -16.55 -18.06
CA PRO A 131 -11.55 -17.17 -16.92
C PRO A 131 -10.03 -16.97 -17.03
N LEU A 132 -9.47 -16.21 -16.11
CA LEU A 132 -8.05 -15.97 -16.03
C LEU A 132 -7.36 -17.10 -15.26
N GLN A 133 -6.15 -17.42 -15.64
CA GLN A 133 -5.28 -18.32 -14.88
C GLN A 133 -4.24 -17.49 -14.13
N PRO A 134 -4.00 -17.75 -12.83
CA PRO A 134 -2.92 -17.13 -12.12
C PRO A 134 -1.58 -17.42 -12.81
N GLY A 135 -0.82 -16.37 -13.08
CA GLY A 135 0.56 -16.53 -13.51
C GLY A 135 1.44 -16.85 -12.30
N GLU A 136 2.41 -17.73 -12.47
CA GLU A 136 3.45 -17.96 -11.48
C GLU A 136 4.72 -17.25 -11.91
N SER A 137 5.35 -16.53 -11.00
CA SER A 137 6.64 -15.90 -11.21
C SER A 137 7.55 -16.21 -10.03
N LEU A 138 8.81 -16.51 -10.32
CA LEU A 138 9.82 -16.60 -9.29
C LEU A 138 10.00 -15.22 -8.66
N VAL A 139 10.08 -15.18 -7.35
CA VAL A 139 10.25 -13.93 -6.60
C VAL A 139 11.64 -13.90 -6.00
N THR A 140 12.41 -12.88 -6.35
CA THR A 140 13.65 -12.54 -5.67
C THR A 140 13.31 -12.09 -4.25
N LYS A 141 13.78 -12.86 -3.26
CA LYS A 141 13.46 -12.64 -1.83
C LYS A 141 14.32 -11.53 -1.24
N ARG A 142 14.23 -10.34 -1.81
CA ARG A 142 14.92 -9.13 -1.39
C ARG A 142 13.97 -7.94 -1.53
N ALA A 143 14.02 -7.01 -0.61
CA ALA A 143 13.16 -5.82 -0.62
C ALA A 143 13.97 -4.54 -0.78
N LEU A 144 13.43 -3.57 -1.50
CA LEU A 144 13.93 -2.22 -1.55
C LEU A 144 12.96 -1.29 -0.83
N VAL A 145 13.46 -0.55 0.14
CA VAL A 145 12.74 0.50 0.86
C VAL A 145 13.28 1.86 0.43
N ILE A 146 12.43 2.67 -0.19
CA ILE A 146 12.78 4.00 -0.65
C ILE A 146 12.39 5.03 0.41
N GLY A 147 13.39 5.60 1.05
CA GLY A 147 13.26 6.57 2.14
C GLY A 147 13.57 5.98 3.51
N GLY A 148 14.60 6.54 4.16
CA GLY A 148 15.09 6.16 5.50
C GLY A 148 14.41 6.93 6.64
N GLY A 149 13.14 7.33 6.50
CA GLY A 149 12.34 7.86 7.61
C GLY A 149 11.82 6.75 8.52
N ILE A 150 11.13 7.09 9.62
CA ILE A 150 10.67 6.11 10.62
C ILE A 150 9.83 4.98 10.01
N ALA A 151 8.96 5.29 9.04
CA ALA A 151 8.15 4.27 8.36
C ALA A 151 9.02 3.31 7.56
N GLY A 152 10.00 3.82 6.79
CA GLY A 152 10.93 3.00 6.03
C GLY A 152 11.83 2.16 6.93
N ILE A 153 12.35 2.73 8.02
CA ILE A 153 13.15 2.03 9.01
C ILE A 153 12.35 0.88 9.64
N GLN A 154 11.12 1.14 10.10
CA GLN A 154 10.29 0.09 10.70
C GLN A 154 9.92 -1.01 9.68
N THR A 155 9.55 -0.62 8.46
CA THR A 155 9.28 -1.59 7.39
C THR A 155 10.49 -2.47 7.09
N ALA A 156 11.70 -1.87 7.05
CA ALA A 156 12.92 -2.63 6.81
C ALA A 156 13.22 -3.62 7.94
N LEU A 157 13.02 -3.21 9.20
CA LEU A 157 13.16 -4.09 10.36
C LEU A 157 12.17 -5.25 10.30
N ASP A 158 10.88 -4.98 10.06
CA ASP A 158 9.85 -6.02 10.00
C ASP A 158 10.14 -7.07 8.90
N ILE A 159 10.63 -6.62 7.74
CA ILE A 159 10.99 -7.51 6.63
C ILE A 159 12.27 -8.29 6.94
N ALA A 160 13.26 -7.65 7.54
CA ALA A 160 14.54 -8.28 7.88
C ALA A 160 14.38 -9.31 9.01
N ASP A 161 13.56 -9.02 10.02
CA ASP A 161 13.19 -9.94 11.09
C ASP A 161 12.42 -11.16 10.55
N ALA A 162 11.66 -11.00 9.47
CA ALA A 162 11.03 -12.11 8.74
C ALA A 162 12.03 -12.94 7.91
N GLY A 163 13.32 -12.57 7.92
CA GLY A 163 14.41 -13.33 7.31
C GLY A 163 14.82 -12.91 5.91
N TYR A 164 14.34 -11.78 5.40
CA TYR A 164 14.65 -11.31 4.03
C TYR A 164 15.70 -10.20 4.03
N GLU A 165 16.49 -10.14 2.94
CA GLU A 165 17.42 -9.04 2.68
C GLU A 165 16.65 -7.75 2.33
N VAL A 166 17.11 -6.61 2.89
CA VAL A 166 16.47 -5.30 2.67
C VAL A 166 17.52 -4.24 2.37
N ASP A 167 17.27 -3.50 1.29
CA ASP A 167 18.03 -2.31 0.96
C ASP A 167 17.22 -1.05 1.30
N ILE A 168 17.77 -0.16 2.11
CA ILE A 168 17.19 1.18 2.35
C ILE A 168 17.96 2.19 1.50
N VAL A 169 17.24 2.92 0.63
CA VAL A 169 17.82 4.03 -0.14
C VAL A 169 17.29 5.34 0.40
N GLU A 170 18.21 6.20 0.89
CA GLU A 170 17.89 7.51 1.45
C GLU A 170 18.67 8.63 0.74
N LYS A 171 17.95 9.64 0.28
CA LYS A 171 18.55 10.76 -0.47
C LYS A 171 19.38 11.70 0.40
N GLU A 172 19.03 11.80 1.67
CA GLU A 172 19.74 12.62 2.64
C GLU A 172 21.01 11.90 3.14
N PRO A 173 21.98 12.64 3.71
CA PRO A 173 23.22 12.05 4.21
C PRO A 173 23.04 11.07 5.38
N SER A 174 21.89 11.05 6.02
CA SER A 174 21.54 10.20 7.16
C SER A 174 20.10 9.70 7.04
N ILE A 175 19.82 8.52 7.58
CA ILE A 175 18.47 8.08 7.87
C ILE A 175 17.87 8.87 9.04
N GLY A 176 16.54 8.75 9.28
CA GLY A 176 15.81 9.45 10.34
C GLY A 176 14.66 10.29 9.81
N GLY A 177 14.81 10.83 8.61
CA GLY A 177 13.77 11.58 7.92
C GLY A 177 13.26 12.79 8.73
N ARG A 178 11.97 13.09 8.58
CA ARG A 178 11.36 14.24 9.27
C ARG A 178 11.19 14.05 10.77
N MET A 179 11.08 12.80 11.24
CA MET A 179 10.93 12.54 12.68
C MET A 179 12.16 12.99 13.47
N SER A 180 13.36 12.98 12.87
CA SER A 180 14.57 13.51 13.50
C SER A 180 14.53 15.03 13.74
N GLN A 181 13.64 15.76 13.05
CA GLN A 181 13.45 17.21 13.15
C GLN A 181 12.38 17.61 14.18
N LEU A 182 11.67 16.63 14.77
CA LEU A 182 10.60 16.87 15.74
C LEU A 182 11.13 16.75 17.17
N ASP A 183 10.61 17.59 18.07
CA ASP A 183 10.81 17.43 19.50
C ASP A 183 9.93 16.31 20.04
N LYS A 184 8.65 16.35 19.68
CA LYS A 184 7.62 15.39 20.18
C LYS A 184 6.75 14.86 19.05
N THR A 185 6.19 13.67 19.25
CA THR A 185 5.23 13.04 18.35
C THR A 185 3.79 13.32 18.77
N PHE A 186 2.91 13.53 17.82
CA PHE A 186 1.48 13.64 18.04
C PHE A 186 0.82 12.24 17.89
N PRO A 187 -0.20 11.87 18.66
CA PRO A 187 -0.88 12.65 19.71
C PRO A 187 -0.33 12.43 21.12
N THR A 188 0.57 11.49 21.32
CA THR A 188 1.06 11.05 22.64
C THR A 188 2.03 12.02 23.30
N LEU A 189 2.62 12.92 22.50
CA LEU A 189 3.66 13.88 22.94
C LEU A 189 4.94 13.20 23.46
N ASP A 190 5.21 12.00 22.97
CA ASP A 190 6.46 11.30 23.27
C ASP A 190 7.67 11.99 22.62
N CYS A 191 8.84 11.80 23.22
CA CYS A 191 10.10 12.31 22.69
C CYS A 191 10.42 11.62 21.35
N SER A 192 10.46 12.37 20.25
CA SER A 192 10.73 11.84 18.92
C SER A 192 12.08 11.16 18.80
N ALA A 193 13.15 11.77 19.34
CA ALA A 193 14.50 11.20 19.32
C ALA A 193 14.59 9.92 20.13
N CYS A 194 13.82 9.81 21.23
CA CYS A 194 13.82 8.63 22.10
C CYS A 194 13.19 7.40 21.42
N ILE A 195 12.26 7.64 20.51
CA ILE A 195 11.64 6.56 19.70
C ILE A 195 12.50 6.26 18.46
N LEU A 196 12.92 7.29 17.75
CA LEU A 196 13.59 7.17 16.46
C LEU A 196 15.01 6.59 16.58
N THR A 197 15.82 7.11 17.53
CA THR A 197 17.23 6.74 17.63
C THR A 197 17.46 5.25 17.84
N PRO A 198 16.74 4.56 18.76
CA PRO A 198 16.87 3.11 18.90
C PRO A 198 16.58 2.36 17.58
N LYS A 199 15.53 2.77 16.85
CA LYS A 199 15.17 2.14 15.57
C LYS A 199 16.22 2.38 14.48
N MET A 200 16.83 3.55 14.44
CA MET A 200 17.93 3.84 13.52
C MET A 200 19.16 2.95 13.83
N VAL A 201 19.49 2.79 15.09
CA VAL A 201 20.62 1.95 15.53
C VAL A 201 20.34 0.48 15.25
N GLU A 202 19.13 0.00 15.56
CA GLU A 202 18.68 -1.35 15.28
C GLU A 202 18.81 -1.69 13.79
N ALA A 203 18.27 -0.80 12.91
CA ALA A 203 18.38 -0.98 11.47
C ALA A 203 19.82 -0.94 10.96
N ALA A 204 20.68 -0.09 11.54
CA ALA A 204 22.10 -0.01 11.15
C ALA A 204 22.92 -1.22 11.62
N ALA A 205 22.52 -1.89 12.69
CA ALA A 205 23.19 -3.06 13.25
C ALA A 205 22.65 -4.39 12.68
N HIS A 206 21.51 -4.37 11.99
CA HIS A 206 20.86 -5.58 11.49
C HIS A 206 21.62 -6.16 10.28
N GLU A 207 22.01 -7.42 10.34
CA GLU A 207 22.84 -8.09 9.33
C GLU A 207 22.21 -8.13 7.93
N LYS A 208 20.87 -8.13 7.85
CA LYS A 208 20.11 -8.19 6.58
C LYS A 208 19.64 -6.84 6.06
N ILE A 209 20.02 -5.74 6.72
CA ILE A 209 19.64 -4.39 6.27
C ILE A 209 20.87 -3.68 5.72
N HIS A 210 20.80 -3.29 4.46
CA HIS A 210 21.82 -2.50 3.79
C HIS A 210 21.35 -1.07 3.60
N ILE A 211 22.05 -0.10 4.19
CA ILE A 211 21.65 1.30 4.17
C ILE A 211 22.50 2.08 3.17
N TYR A 212 21.85 2.64 2.15
CA TYR A 212 22.44 3.50 1.14
C TYR A 212 21.94 4.94 1.35
N THR A 213 22.65 5.69 2.20
CA THR A 213 22.39 7.11 2.38
C THR A 213 23.09 7.94 1.31
N TYR A 214 22.62 9.18 1.13
CA TYR A 214 23.10 10.11 0.09
C TYR A 214 22.97 9.50 -1.31
N SER A 215 21.87 8.78 -1.53
CA SER A 215 21.60 7.98 -2.72
C SER A 215 20.17 8.15 -3.18
N GLU A 216 19.96 8.12 -4.49
CA GLU A 216 18.65 8.30 -5.12
C GLU A 216 18.37 7.18 -6.11
N VAL A 217 17.12 6.72 -6.17
CA VAL A 217 16.66 5.79 -7.21
C VAL A 217 16.48 6.58 -8.49
N GLU A 218 17.15 6.16 -9.56
CA GLU A 218 17.06 6.81 -10.89
C GLU A 218 16.09 6.07 -11.82
N LYS A 219 16.10 4.75 -11.76
CA LYS A 219 15.28 3.94 -12.66
C LYS A 219 14.86 2.64 -11.99
N VAL A 220 13.64 2.22 -12.29
CA VAL A 220 13.11 0.90 -11.94
C VAL A 220 12.67 0.23 -13.23
N SER A 221 13.09 -1.00 -13.44
CA SER A 221 12.73 -1.85 -14.59
C SER A 221 12.48 -3.28 -14.14
N GLY A 222 12.02 -4.14 -15.06
CA GLY A 222 11.67 -5.52 -14.75
C GLY A 222 10.17 -5.72 -14.52
N PHE A 223 9.79 -6.74 -13.80
CA PHE A 223 8.40 -7.14 -13.55
C PHE A 223 8.22 -7.64 -12.11
N VAL A 224 6.99 -7.89 -11.71
CA VAL A 224 6.67 -8.38 -10.35
C VAL A 224 7.43 -9.67 -10.05
N GLY A 225 8.27 -9.61 -9.02
CA GLY A 225 9.15 -10.69 -8.59
C GLY A 225 10.61 -10.55 -9.04
N ASP A 226 10.91 -9.74 -10.06
CA ASP A 226 12.27 -9.52 -10.56
C ASP A 226 12.47 -8.08 -11.06
N PHE A 227 12.60 -7.15 -10.11
CA PHE A 227 12.88 -5.75 -10.38
C PHE A 227 14.38 -5.47 -10.37
N THR A 228 14.82 -4.72 -11.37
CA THR A 228 16.17 -4.11 -11.41
C THR A 228 16.04 -2.63 -11.12
N VAL A 229 16.84 -2.15 -10.17
CA VAL A 229 16.79 -0.75 -9.71
C VAL A 229 18.17 -0.10 -9.82
N ASP A 230 18.24 0.98 -10.57
CA ASP A 230 19.44 1.80 -10.71
C ASP A 230 19.47 2.85 -9.60
N ILE A 231 20.55 2.86 -8.81
CA ILE A 231 20.73 3.77 -7.69
C ILE A 231 21.95 4.65 -7.95
N ARG A 232 21.75 5.96 -7.95
CA ARG A 232 22.83 6.93 -7.99
C ARG A 232 23.30 7.26 -6.58
N LYS A 233 24.54 6.91 -6.26
CA LYS A 233 25.22 7.31 -5.03
C LYS A 233 25.91 8.64 -5.24
N LYS A 234 25.54 9.67 -4.48
CA LYS A 234 26.25 10.96 -4.47
C LYS A 234 27.63 10.79 -3.84
N ALA A 235 28.63 11.40 -4.45
CA ALA A 235 30.01 11.29 -3.95
C ALA A 235 30.14 11.93 -2.56
N ARG A 236 30.66 11.16 -1.59
CA ARG A 236 31.08 11.68 -0.29
C ARG A 236 32.55 12.06 -0.36
N SER A 237 32.88 13.28 0.03
CA SER A 237 34.28 13.75 0.08
C SER A 237 35.01 13.31 1.36
N VAL A 238 34.28 12.80 2.34
CA VAL A 238 34.83 12.24 3.58
C VAL A 238 34.82 10.74 3.50
N ASN A 239 35.96 10.11 3.78
CA ASN A 239 36.08 8.66 3.81
C ASN A 239 35.31 8.10 5.01
N MET A 240 34.29 7.28 4.75
CA MET A 240 33.39 6.74 5.78
C MET A 240 34.09 5.78 6.74
N ASP A 241 35.04 5.00 6.24
CA ASP A 241 35.73 3.96 7.02
C ASP A 241 36.80 4.56 7.96
N LYS A 242 37.28 5.76 7.62
CA LYS A 242 38.32 6.47 8.41
C LYS A 242 37.75 7.55 9.32
N CYS A 243 36.51 7.97 9.08
CA CYS A 243 35.89 9.03 9.86
C CYS A 243 35.40 8.51 11.21
N THR A 244 35.85 9.15 12.28
CA THR A 244 35.45 8.81 13.66
C THR A 244 34.25 9.61 14.15
N GLY A 245 33.69 10.52 13.33
CA GLY A 245 32.58 11.38 13.73
C GLY A 245 32.93 12.44 14.81
N CYS A 246 34.22 12.75 15.01
CA CYS A 246 34.69 13.59 16.10
C CYS A 246 34.29 15.09 16.03
N GLY A 247 33.73 15.53 14.89
CA GLY A 247 33.20 16.90 14.71
C GLY A 247 34.26 18.02 14.52
N VAL A 248 35.55 17.74 14.67
CA VAL A 248 36.63 18.78 14.57
C VAL A 248 36.59 19.50 13.23
N CYS A 249 36.31 18.80 12.13
CA CYS A 249 36.22 19.41 10.80
C CYS A 249 35.07 20.45 10.70
N GLN A 250 33.96 20.21 11.39
CA GLN A 250 32.82 21.14 11.44
C GLN A 250 33.16 22.38 12.28
N GLU A 251 33.82 22.17 13.42
CA GLU A 251 34.27 23.23 14.32
C GLU A 251 35.27 24.16 13.62
N LYS A 252 36.25 23.59 12.94
CA LYS A 252 37.33 24.35 12.26
C LYS A 252 36.96 24.89 10.88
N CYS A 253 35.79 24.51 10.34
CA CYS A 253 35.34 25.01 9.04
C CYS A 253 35.19 26.56 9.02
N PRO A 254 35.86 27.28 8.13
CA PRO A 254 35.75 28.74 8.05
C PRO A 254 34.39 29.20 7.48
N SER A 255 33.76 28.37 6.63
CA SER A 255 32.46 28.67 6.02
C SER A 255 31.31 28.18 6.91
N LYS A 256 30.69 29.13 7.66
CA LYS A 256 29.60 28.85 8.61
C LYS A 256 28.28 29.57 8.23
N LYS A 257 28.10 29.88 6.95
CA LYS A 257 26.95 30.64 6.46
C LYS A 257 25.98 29.83 5.60
N ALA A 258 26.19 28.51 5.47
CA ALA A 258 25.27 27.65 4.72
C ALA A 258 23.95 27.53 5.49
N PRO A 259 22.79 27.72 4.84
CA PRO A 259 21.51 27.49 5.49
C PRO A 259 21.39 26.01 5.93
N SER A 260 20.88 25.79 7.13
CA SER A 260 20.65 24.42 7.62
C SER A 260 19.36 23.88 7.06
N GLU A 261 19.43 22.87 6.18
CA GLU A 261 18.27 22.16 5.64
C GLU A 261 17.54 21.40 6.75
N PHE A 262 18.27 20.85 7.70
CA PHE A 262 17.71 20.16 8.86
C PHE A 262 16.79 21.08 9.66
N ASN A 263 17.19 22.33 9.87
CA ASN A 263 16.39 23.33 10.57
C ASN A 263 15.58 24.22 9.61
N ARG A 264 15.34 23.78 8.39
CA ARG A 264 14.50 24.50 7.41
C ARG A 264 14.99 25.93 7.12
N GLY A 265 16.29 26.16 7.17
CA GLY A 265 16.89 27.48 6.93
C GLY A 265 16.74 28.45 8.10
N LEU A 266 16.22 28.05 9.25
CA LEU A 266 16.06 28.91 10.43
C LEU A 266 17.38 29.29 11.09
N ASN A 267 18.44 28.51 10.84
CA ASN A 267 19.82 28.84 11.26
C ASN A 267 20.83 28.44 10.17
N ASN A 268 22.07 28.80 10.41
CA ASN A 268 23.17 28.44 9.53
C ASN A 268 23.99 27.28 10.10
N ARG A 269 24.62 26.54 9.22
CA ARG A 269 25.58 25.47 9.49
C ARG A 269 26.92 25.72 8.78
N SER A 270 27.93 24.95 9.12
CA SER A 270 29.18 24.92 8.38
C SER A 270 29.02 24.20 7.02
N ALA A 271 29.88 24.51 6.05
CA ALA A 271 29.89 23.87 4.76
C ALA A 271 30.25 22.36 4.85
N ILE A 272 31.07 21.97 5.83
CA ILE A 272 31.21 20.57 6.22
C ILE A 272 30.34 20.32 7.45
N TYR A 273 29.45 19.36 7.38
CA TYR A 273 28.43 19.16 8.42
C TYR A 273 27.91 17.72 8.53
N THR A 274 27.45 17.38 9.70
CA THR A 274 26.59 16.22 9.96
C THR A 274 25.17 16.76 10.17
N PRO A 275 24.11 16.16 9.60
CA PRO A 275 22.76 16.74 9.64
C PRO A 275 22.25 16.99 11.07
N PHE A 276 22.48 16.04 11.98
CA PHE A 276 22.10 16.12 13.40
C PHE A 276 22.97 15.16 14.23
N ALA A 277 22.92 15.28 15.55
CA ALA A 277 23.85 14.59 16.46
C ALA A 277 23.75 13.06 16.40
N GLN A 278 22.52 12.51 16.19
CA GLN A 278 22.26 11.07 16.12
C GLN A 278 22.28 10.52 14.69
N ALA A 279 22.87 11.25 13.74
CA ALA A 279 22.90 10.85 12.34
C ALA A 279 23.53 9.47 12.15
N ILE A 280 22.93 8.68 11.28
CA ILE A 280 23.43 7.37 10.84
C ILE A 280 23.50 7.34 9.30
N PRO A 281 24.72 7.22 8.72
CA PRO A 281 26.03 7.20 9.38
C PRO A 281 26.41 8.56 9.97
N ASN A 282 27.15 8.55 11.08
CA ASN A 282 27.67 9.78 11.69
C ASN A 282 28.96 10.23 10.98
N VAL A 283 28.83 10.53 9.70
CA VAL A 283 29.93 10.97 8.83
C VAL A 283 29.51 12.28 8.16
N PRO A 284 30.31 13.35 8.31
CA PRO A 284 29.98 14.64 7.70
C PRO A 284 30.02 14.57 6.18
N VAL A 285 29.25 15.43 5.56
CA VAL A 285 29.28 15.72 4.12
C VAL A 285 29.75 17.14 3.87
N ILE A 286 30.20 17.40 2.66
CA ILE A 286 30.65 18.73 2.25
C ILE A 286 29.63 19.32 1.29
N ASP A 287 29.10 20.49 1.67
CA ASP A 287 28.29 21.33 0.81
C ASP A 287 29.24 22.19 -0.06
N ARG A 288 29.34 21.77 -1.34
CA ARG A 288 30.25 22.40 -2.28
C ARG A 288 29.80 23.78 -2.73
N GLU A 289 28.52 24.07 -2.68
CA GLU A 289 27.96 25.37 -3.09
C GLU A 289 28.31 26.46 -2.08
N HIS A 290 28.41 26.09 -0.81
CA HIS A 290 28.74 27.03 0.28
C HIS A 290 30.20 26.91 0.77
N LEU A 291 30.99 26.06 0.12
CA LEU A 291 32.41 25.93 0.43
C LEU A 291 33.19 27.11 -0.14
N SER A 292 33.92 27.85 0.71
CA SER A 292 34.83 28.89 0.24
C SER A 292 36.06 28.24 -0.40
N LEU A 293 36.27 28.45 -1.70
CA LEU A 293 37.42 27.95 -2.45
C LEU A 293 38.69 28.80 -2.26
N ILE A 294 38.62 29.88 -1.50
CA ILE A 294 39.76 30.79 -1.30
C ILE A 294 40.97 30.15 -0.60
N HIS A 295 40.74 29.03 0.08
CA HIS A 295 41.76 28.33 0.86
C HIS A 295 42.13 26.92 0.33
N ILE A 296 41.77 26.61 -0.90
CA ILE A 296 42.16 25.35 -1.55
C ILE A 296 43.31 25.55 -2.52
#